data_0dc075fa7e8414f2fcda2daf11e06106
#
_entry.id   0dc075fa7e8414f2fcda2daf11e06106
#
_cell.length_a   1.000
_cell.length_b   1.000
_cell.length_c   1.000
_cell.angle_alpha   90.00
_cell.angle_beta   90.00
_cell.angle_gamma   90.00
#
_symmetry.space_group_name_H-M   'P 1'
#
loop_
_entity.id
_entity.type
_entity.pdbx_description
1 polymer ?
#
loop_
_entity_poly.entity_id
_entity_poly.type
_entity_poly.pdbx_seq_one_letter_code
_entity_poly.pdbx_strand_id
1 'polypeptide(L)'
;MDDVFLSADYTSSCVGRQYLYDVLHYNRPSAIAVHEDILHTLSSDTTLRSDIQKELKKLNHSDACSIASLLSADHPVSSRSFYRLLRVLQFVPVLSLGLLYVTSSVWFLWLMLVGLLVNLILHYRKKTEMQAYLFSVPQLLNLLKQSEKLAKRPLCLSVDKEITGVLADLMPLRKRLASFRLGIRLESDIAFLAYFFTELLNMFFLQEAISTSRAFFLLQGKQRKIEQVFRFFGLVDVLCSVSMFRESLPYHSLPGRCREGESFHVADIYHPLIGHCVSNTVTLHGKSVLITGSNMSGKTSFIRSIGVCQLAAEALNTCFARSFRYPSGMRLASAIHMEDSLLEGKSFFLQEVQT
;
A
#
# COMPACT_ATOMS: atom_id res chain seq x y z
N MET A 1 0.91 -17.10 -6.23
CA MET A 1 0.89 -16.32 -4.96
C MET A 1 -0.41 -15.57 -4.75
N ASP A 2 -1.05 -15.11 -5.79
CA ASP A 2 -2.29 -14.32 -5.68
C ASP A 2 -3.42 -15.07 -4.95
N ASP A 3 -3.60 -16.37 -5.20
CA ASP A 3 -4.61 -17.17 -4.50
C ASP A 3 -4.32 -17.32 -3.00
N VAL A 4 -3.03 -17.42 -2.63
CA VAL A 4 -2.63 -17.45 -1.21
C VAL A 4 -2.84 -16.09 -0.57
N PHE A 5 -2.51 -15.02 -1.28
CA PHE A 5 -2.81 -13.66 -0.84
C PHE A 5 -4.31 -13.48 -0.59
N LEU A 6 -5.16 -13.88 -1.55
CA LEU A 6 -6.62 -13.77 -1.41
C LEU A 6 -7.15 -14.59 -0.23
N SER A 7 -6.56 -15.74 0.06
CA SER A 7 -6.97 -16.57 1.21
C SER A 7 -6.53 -16.01 2.55
N ALA A 8 -5.43 -15.26 2.58
CA ALA A 8 -4.88 -14.64 3.80
C ALA A 8 -5.37 -13.19 4.01
N ASP A 9 -6.08 -12.61 3.02
CA ASP A 9 -6.51 -11.20 3.07
C ASP A 9 -7.78 -11.02 3.91
N TYR A 10 -7.59 -10.93 5.22
CA TYR A 10 -8.59 -10.47 6.19
C TYR A 10 -8.33 -9.01 6.59
N THR A 11 -7.59 -8.24 5.80
CA THR A 11 -7.28 -6.84 6.10
C THR A 11 -8.52 -5.97 6.08
N SER A 12 -8.56 -4.99 6.96
CA SER A 12 -9.68 -4.07 7.11
C SER A 12 -9.52 -2.78 6.32
N SER A 13 -8.31 -2.52 5.78
CA SER A 13 -7.98 -1.28 5.08
C SER A 13 -7.23 -1.54 3.78
N CYS A 14 -7.31 -0.57 2.85
CA CYS A 14 -6.52 -0.62 1.62
C CYS A 14 -5.00 -0.54 1.89
N VAL A 15 -4.59 0.19 2.92
CA VAL A 15 -3.19 0.28 3.35
C VAL A 15 -2.67 -1.07 3.86
N GLY A 16 -3.46 -1.75 4.70
CA GLY A 16 -3.14 -3.10 5.18
C GLY A 16 -3.03 -4.11 4.03
N ARG A 17 -3.97 -4.04 3.09
CA ARG A 17 -3.97 -4.89 1.89
C ARG A 17 -2.72 -4.72 1.04
N GLN A 18 -2.32 -3.47 0.79
CA GLN A 18 -1.08 -3.16 0.06
C GLN A 18 0.16 -3.65 0.83
N TYR A 19 0.17 -3.50 2.15
CA TYR A 19 1.27 -3.96 2.98
C TYR A 19 1.36 -5.50 3.02
N LEU A 20 0.23 -6.20 3.12
CA LEU A 20 0.17 -7.66 3.04
C LEU A 20 0.69 -8.18 1.69
N TYR A 21 0.30 -7.51 0.59
CA TYR A 21 0.78 -7.84 -0.74
C TYR A 21 2.31 -7.66 -0.84
N ASP A 22 2.84 -6.53 -0.34
CA ASP A 22 4.29 -6.27 -0.31
C ASP A 22 5.05 -7.34 0.48
N VAL A 23 4.56 -7.71 1.66
CA VAL A 23 5.19 -8.74 2.52
C VAL A 23 5.23 -10.10 1.83
N LEU A 24 4.16 -10.51 1.13
CA LEU A 24 4.06 -11.81 0.47
C LEU A 24 4.87 -11.89 -0.83
N HIS A 25 5.03 -10.79 -1.58
CA HIS A 25 5.66 -10.81 -2.90
C HIS A 25 7.14 -10.44 -2.88
N TYR A 26 7.58 -9.61 -1.94
CA TYR A 26 8.98 -9.15 -1.91
C TYR A 26 9.86 -9.88 -0.91
N ASN A 27 9.37 -10.98 -0.32
CA ASN A 27 10.13 -11.88 0.57
C ASN A 27 11.05 -11.12 1.56
N ARG A 28 10.52 -10.07 2.18
CA ARG A 28 11.24 -9.31 3.21
C ARG A 28 11.22 -10.10 4.53
N PRO A 29 12.31 -10.05 5.32
CA PRO A 29 12.32 -10.69 6.65
C PRO A 29 11.04 -10.31 7.40
N SER A 30 10.32 -11.31 7.87
CA SER A 30 8.99 -11.13 8.45
C SER A 30 9.04 -10.22 9.68
N ALA A 31 8.55 -9.01 9.53
CA ALA A 31 8.26 -8.15 10.68
C ALA A 31 7.22 -8.80 11.62
N ILE A 32 6.44 -9.76 11.10
CA ILE A 32 5.38 -10.47 11.83
C ILE A 32 5.95 -11.39 12.89
N ALA A 33 7.08 -12.08 12.61
CA ALA A 33 7.73 -12.98 13.57
C ALA A 33 8.14 -12.29 14.88
N VAL A 34 8.48 -11.00 14.83
CA VAL A 34 8.86 -10.22 16.01
C VAL A 34 7.66 -9.89 16.89
N HIS A 35 6.45 -9.97 16.36
CA HIS A 35 5.21 -9.56 17.02
C HIS A 35 4.28 -10.74 17.34
N GLU A 36 4.84 -11.93 17.60
CA GLU A 36 4.05 -13.14 17.91
C GLU A 36 3.20 -12.97 19.16
N ASP A 37 3.71 -12.25 20.20
CA ASP A 37 2.95 -11.94 21.41
C ASP A 37 1.69 -11.09 21.11
N ILE A 38 1.80 -10.18 20.13
CA ILE A 38 0.67 -9.38 19.69
C ILE A 38 -0.35 -10.25 18.96
N LEU A 39 0.10 -11.16 18.09
CA LEU A 39 -0.77 -12.11 17.41
C LEU A 39 -1.54 -12.99 18.41
N HIS A 40 -0.86 -13.50 19.42
CA HIS A 40 -1.49 -14.28 20.48
C HIS A 40 -2.57 -13.46 21.21
N THR A 41 -2.27 -12.20 21.54
CA THR A 41 -3.25 -11.31 22.18
C THR A 41 -4.44 -11.01 21.28
N LEU A 42 -4.22 -10.75 19.99
CA LEU A 42 -5.30 -10.51 19.02
C LEU A 42 -6.18 -11.74 18.77
N SER A 43 -5.62 -12.94 18.87
CA SER A 43 -6.39 -14.18 18.77
C SER A 43 -7.22 -14.45 20.03
N SER A 44 -6.69 -14.15 21.22
CA SER A 44 -7.38 -14.39 22.49
C SER A 44 -8.44 -13.32 22.80
N ASP A 45 -8.22 -12.05 22.43
CA ASP A 45 -9.16 -10.94 22.67
C ASP A 45 -9.76 -10.43 21.35
N THR A 46 -10.89 -11.07 20.97
CA THR A 46 -11.65 -10.72 19.77
C THR A 46 -12.30 -9.34 19.86
N THR A 47 -12.59 -8.84 21.07
CA THR A 47 -13.18 -7.51 21.28
C THR A 47 -12.16 -6.41 20.99
N LEU A 48 -10.95 -6.56 21.52
CA LEU A 48 -9.84 -5.66 21.24
C LEU A 48 -9.49 -5.64 19.74
N ARG A 49 -9.43 -6.84 19.10
CA ARG A 49 -9.20 -6.96 17.66
C ARG A 49 -10.28 -6.23 16.86
N SER A 50 -11.57 -6.45 17.18
CA SER A 50 -12.67 -5.77 16.51
C SER A 50 -12.60 -4.25 16.65
N ASP A 51 -12.23 -3.75 17.81
CA ASP A 51 -12.09 -2.30 18.03
C ASP A 51 -10.91 -1.68 17.28
N ILE A 52 -9.81 -2.42 17.10
CA ILE A 52 -8.71 -2.01 16.23
C ILE A 52 -9.18 -1.97 14.78
N GLN A 53 -9.86 -3.03 14.32
CA GLN A 53 -10.40 -3.13 12.95
C GLN A 53 -11.40 -2.02 12.61
N LYS A 54 -12.21 -1.56 13.56
CA LYS A 54 -13.12 -0.40 13.36
C LYS A 54 -12.35 0.89 13.00
N GLU A 55 -11.18 1.12 13.59
CA GLU A 55 -10.35 2.28 13.22
C GLU A 55 -9.66 2.07 11.88
N LEU A 56 -9.16 0.85 11.61
CA LEU A 56 -8.51 0.48 10.35
C LEU A 56 -9.48 0.59 9.16
N LYS A 57 -10.73 0.16 9.33
CA LYS A 57 -11.78 0.17 8.30
C LYS A 57 -12.10 1.58 7.77
N LYS A 58 -11.73 2.64 8.48
CA LYS A 58 -11.90 4.02 8.01
C LYS A 58 -10.99 4.38 6.82
N LEU A 59 -10.02 3.52 6.50
CA LEU A 59 -9.18 3.61 5.31
C LEU A 59 -9.48 2.50 4.28
N ASN A 60 -10.70 2.00 4.27
CA ASN A 60 -11.16 1.01 3.29
C ASN A 60 -11.86 1.65 2.07
N HIS A 61 -11.30 2.72 1.55
CA HIS A 61 -11.74 3.36 0.30
C HIS A 61 -10.69 3.16 -0.78
N SER A 62 -11.12 3.02 -2.04
CA SER A 62 -10.22 2.90 -3.20
C SER A 62 -9.18 4.02 -3.25
N ASP A 63 -9.57 5.24 -2.86
CA ASP A 63 -8.68 6.39 -2.84
C ASP A 63 -7.53 6.25 -1.82
N ALA A 64 -7.70 5.44 -0.76
CA ALA A 64 -6.64 5.18 0.22
C ALA A 64 -5.46 4.41 -0.38
N CYS A 65 -5.69 3.65 -1.45
CA CYS A 65 -4.64 2.97 -2.20
C CYS A 65 -3.67 3.96 -2.87
N SER A 66 -4.12 5.18 -3.18
CA SER A 66 -3.28 6.21 -3.78
C SER A 66 -2.27 6.85 -2.81
N ILE A 67 -2.34 6.54 -1.50
CA ILE A 67 -1.32 7.00 -0.52
C ILE A 67 0.07 6.47 -0.92
N ALA A 68 0.16 5.24 -1.44
CA ALA A 68 1.42 4.66 -1.89
C ALA A 68 2.09 5.48 -2.99
N SER A 69 1.32 6.14 -3.87
CA SER A 69 1.87 7.01 -4.91
C SER A 69 2.55 8.26 -4.35
N LEU A 70 2.18 8.71 -3.13
CA LEU A 70 2.89 9.79 -2.43
C LEU A 70 4.25 9.37 -1.88
N LEU A 71 4.51 8.07 -1.78
CA LEU A 71 5.76 7.51 -1.25
C LEU A 71 6.78 7.25 -2.38
N SER A 72 6.32 7.12 -3.63
CA SER A 72 7.20 6.95 -4.78
C SER A 72 8.05 8.22 -5.00
N ALA A 73 9.32 8.04 -5.34
CA ALA A 73 10.32 9.12 -5.41
C ALA A 73 10.10 10.12 -6.58
N ASP A 74 9.31 9.76 -7.57
CA ASP A 74 9.14 10.52 -8.82
C ASP A 74 7.96 11.49 -8.76
N HIS A 75 7.95 12.35 -7.74
CA HIS A 75 6.97 13.44 -7.74
C HIS A 75 7.39 14.53 -8.74
N PRO A 76 6.47 15.04 -9.57
CA PRO A 76 6.75 16.21 -10.39
C PRO A 76 6.98 17.40 -9.45
N VAL A 77 8.25 17.62 -9.12
CA VAL A 77 8.66 18.72 -8.24
C VAL A 77 8.41 20.03 -8.96
N SER A 78 7.30 20.70 -8.65
CA SER A 78 7.11 22.07 -9.09
C SER A 78 8.24 22.94 -8.50
N SER A 79 9.05 23.54 -9.36
CA SER A 79 10.13 24.41 -8.90
C SER A 79 9.55 25.59 -8.09
N ARG A 80 10.30 26.10 -7.11
CA ARG A 80 9.88 27.30 -6.33
C ARG A 80 9.62 28.49 -7.23
N SER A 81 10.33 28.58 -8.37
CA SER A 81 10.12 29.63 -9.38
C SER A 81 8.79 29.46 -10.08
N PHE A 82 8.39 28.24 -10.40
CA PHE A 82 7.09 27.94 -11.01
C PHE A 82 5.93 28.29 -10.06
N TYR A 83 6.05 27.95 -8.78
CA TYR A 83 5.04 28.34 -7.76
C TYR A 83 4.90 29.87 -7.67
N ARG A 84 6.01 30.62 -7.69
CA ARG A 84 5.98 32.10 -7.71
C ARG A 84 5.30 32.62 -8.97
N LEU A 85 5.59 32.02 -10.12
CA LEU A 85 4.94 32.34 -11.39
C LEU A 85 3.42 32.17 -11.32
N LEU A 86 2.94 31.02 -10.82
CA LEU A 86 1.49 30.80 -10.63
C LEU A 86 0.86 31.86 -9.74
N ARG A 87 1.55 32.27 -8.66
CA ARG A 87 1.10 33.33 -7.75
C ARG A 87 1.00 34.70 -8.41
N VAL A 88 1.85 35.01 -9.37
CA VAL A 88 1.78 36.25 -10.13
C VAL A 88 0.65 36.17 -11.15
N LEU A 89 0.60 35.08 -11.91
CA LEU A 89 -0.40 34.87 -12.96
C LEU A 89 -1.86 34.93 -12.47
N GLN A 90 -2.13 34.48 -11.24
CA GLN A 90 -3.50 34.53 -10.67
C GLN A 90 -4.04 35.98 -10.58
N PHE A 91 -3.17 36.98 -10.43
CA PHE A 91 -3.59 38.37 -10.27
C PHE A 91 -3.65 39.15 -11.61
N VAL A 92 -3.03 38.63 -12.67
CA VAL A 92 -2.96 39.29 -13.99
C VAL A 92 -4.35 39.65 -14.53
N PRO A 93 -5.36 38.74 -14.55
CA PRO A 93 -6.70 39.07 -15.05
C PRO A 93 -7.40 40.14 -14.23
N VAL A 94 -7.22 40.10 -12.90
CA VAL A 94 -7.89 41.10 -11.99
C VAL A 94 -7.23 42.45 -12.11
N LEU A 95 -5.91 42.52 -12.14
CA LEU A 95 -5.16 43.78 -12.30
C LEU A 95 -5.42 44.41 -13.66
N SER A 96 -5.48 43.62 -14.73
CA SER A 96 -5.77 44.12 -16.07
C SER A 96 -7.22 44.68 -16.18
N LEU A 97 -8.18 44.03 -15.48
CA LEU A 97 -9.56 44.57 -15.40
C LEU A 97 -9.60 45.91 -14.66
N GLY A 98 -8.88 46.03 -13.54
CA GLY A 98 -8.78 47.31 -12.81
C GLY A 98 -8.11 48.40 -13.65
N LEU A 99 -7.05 48.10 -14.38
CA LEU A 99 -6.37 49.05 -15.26
C LEU A 99 -7.25 49.42 -16.47
N LEU A 100 -8.03 48.50 -17.02
CA LEU A 100 -9.00 48.78 -18.07
C LEU A 100 -10.02 49.78 -17.61
N TYR A 101 -10.56 49.66 -16.38
CA TYR A 101 -11.51 50.57 -15.80
C TYR A 101 -10.92 52.00 -15.61
N VAL A 102 -9.69 52.11 -15.13
CA VAL A 102 -9.03 53.41 -14.86
C VAL A 102 -8.56 54.09 -16.14
N THR A 103 -8.01 53.32 -17.10
CA THR A 103 -7.38 53.92 -18.29
C THR A 103 -8.26 53.92 -19.53
N SER A 104 -9.34 53.14 -19.53
CA SER A 104 -10.24 52.89 -20.67
C SER A 104 -9.53 52.42 -21.94
N SER A 105 -8.30 51.82 -21.78
CA SER A 105 -7.45 51.40 -22.89
C SER A 105 -7.72 49.93 -23.27
N VAL A 106 -8.02 49.71 -24.53
CA VAL A 106 -8.33 48.36 -25.09
C VAL A 106 -7.18 47.36 -24.94
N TRP A 107 -5.95 47.83 -24.80
CA TRP A 107 -4.80 46.95 -24.57
C TRP A 107 -4.91 46.13 -23.29
N PHE A 108 -5.53 46.63 -22.25
CA PHE A 108 -5.75 45.93 -20.99
C PHE A 108 -6.83 44.85 -21.13
N LEU A 109 -7.77 45.00 -22.05
CA LEU A 109 -8.72 43.93 -22.40
C LEU A 109 -8.00 42.75 -23.05
N TRP A 110 -7.09 43.02 -24.00
CA TRP A 110 -6.28 41.97 -24.59
C TRP A 110 -5.37 41.28 -23.56
N LEU A 111 -4.76 42.04 -22.66
CA LEU A 111 -3.93 41.48 -21.59
C LEU A 111 -4.74 40.57 -20.67
N MET A 112 -5.97 40.94 -20.33
CA MET A 112 -6.90 40.14 -19.53
C MET A 112 -7.24 38.83 -20.25
N LEU A 113 -7.62 38.86 -21.53
CA LEU A 113 -7.98 37.70 -22.32
C LEU A 113 -6.78 36.73 -22.46
N VAL A 114 -5.59 37.24 -22.76
CA VAL A 114 -4.38 36.42 -22.84
C VAL A 114 -4.04 35.82 -21.48
N GLY A 115 -4.14 36.60 -20.39
CA GLY A 115 -3.93 36.09 -19.03
C GLY A 115 -4.90 34.98 -18.66
N LEU A 116 -6.17 35.11 -19.01
CA LEU A 116 -7.18 34.07 -18.79
C LEU A 116 -6.88 32.80 -19.63
N LEU A 117 -6.49 32.96 -20.88
CA LEU A 117 -6.11 31.83 -21.73
C LEU A 117 -4.90 31.08 -21.18
N VAL A 118 -3.88 31.80 -20.72
CA VAL A 118 -2.69 31.19 -20.09
C VAL A 118 -3.10 30.44 -18.81
N ASN A 119 -3.93 31.06 -17.95
CA ASN A 119 -4.44 30.42 -16.75
C ASN A 119 -5.24 29.14 -17.07
N LEU A 120 -6.08 29.17 -18.10
CA LEU A 120 -6.85 28.02 -18.57
C LEU A 120 -5.93 26.86 -18.99
N ILE A 121 -4.92 27.14 -19.84
CA ILE A 121 -3.95 26.14 -20.28
C ILE A 121 -3.19 25.54 -19.10
N LEU A 122 -2.71 26.38 -18.18
CA LEU A 122 -1.98 25.92 -16.99
C LEU A 122 -2.86 25.12 -16.07
N HIS A 123 -4.11 25.51 -15.86
CA HIS A 123 -5.08 24.77 -15.05
C HIS A 123 -5.27 23.34 -15.59
N TYR A 124 -5.60 23.19 -16.88
CA TYR A 124 -5.85 21.87 -17.46
C TYR A 124 -4.57 20.99 -17.51
N ARG A 125 -3.43 21.55 -17.88
CA ARG A 125 -2.15 20.79 -17.87
C ARG A 125 -1.79 20.30 -16.47
N LYS A 126 -1.98 21.13 -15.45
CA LYS A 126 -1.69 20.73 -14.08
C LYS A 126 -2.76 19.81 -13.50
N LYS A 127 -4.00 19.97 -13.85
CA LYS A 127 -5.10 19.10 -13.40
C LYS A 127 -4.85 17.64 -13.80
N THR A 128 -4.47 17.36 -15.05
CA THR A 128 -4.15 16.01 -15.53
C THR A 128 -2.95 15.39 -14.83
N GLU A 129 -1.88 16.15 -14.59
CA GLU A 129 -0.70 15.66 -13.88
C GLU A 129 -0.96 15.38 -12.38
N MET A 130 -1.89 16.09 -11.79
CA MET A 130 -2.07 16.13 -10.33
C MET A 130 -3.33 15.40 -9.83
N GLN A 131 -4.21 14.92 -10.73
CA GLN A 131 -5.45 14.22 -10.34
C GLN A 131 -5.19 13.03 -9.41
N ALA A 132 -4.16 12.23 -9.68
CA ALA A 132 -3.78 11.10 -8.82
C ALA A 132 -3.42 11.53 -7.38
N TYR A 133 -2.91 12.75 -7.21
CA TYR A 133 -2.46 13.27 -5.91
C TYR A 133 -3.53 14.02 -5.16
N LEU A 134 -4.52 14.59 -5.84
CA LEU A 134 -5.64 15.29 -5.20
C LEU A 134 -6.43 14.40 -4.25
N PHE A 135 -6.57 13.12 -4.61
CA PHE A 135 -7.24 12.12 -3.77
C PHE A 135 -6.32 11.58 -2.65
N SER A 136 -5.01 11.60 -2.83
CA SER A 136 -4.05 11.02 -1.88
C SER A 136 -3.86 11.88 -0.63
N VAL A 137 -3.92 13.22 -0.73
CA VAL A 137 -3.69 14.12 0.42
C VAL A 137 -4.77 14.00 1.50
N PRO A 138 -6.09 13.97 1.20
CA PRO A 138 -7.12 13.73 2.20
C PRO A 138 -6.97 12.38 2.88
N GLN A 139 -6.58 11.34 2.12
CA GLN A 139 -6.35 10.00 2.66
C GLN A 139 -5.10 9.94 3.54
N LEU A 140 -4.04 10.69 3.20
CA LEU A 140 -2.88 10.85 4.08
C LEU A 140 -3.29 11.51 5.41
N LEU A 141 -4.13 12.55 5.39
CA LEU A 141 -4.64 13.18 6.61
C LEU A 141 -5.44 12.21 7.47
N ASN A 142 -6.25 11.35 6.82
CA ASN A 142 -7.00 10.30 7.50
C ASN A 142 -6.05 9.25 8.08
N LEU A 143 -5.03 8.81 7.33
CA LEU A 143 -3.99 7.89 7.80
C LEU A 143 -3.31 8.42 9.06
N LEU A 144 -2.84 9.67 9.06
CA LEU A 144 -2.21 10.30 10.22
C LEU A 144 -3.16 10.36 11.43
N LYS A 145 -4.44 10.67 11.20
CA LYS A 145 -5.46 10.74 12.26
C LYS A 145 -5.75 9.36 12.88
N GLN A 146 -5.88 8.33 12.06
CA GLN A 146 -6.18 7.00 12.56
C GLN A 146 -4.94 6.36 13.21
N SER A 147 -3.74 6.58 12.65
CA SER A 147 -2.48 6.12 13.25
C SER A 147 -2.25 6.74 14.64
N GLU A 148 -2.61 8.02 14.83
CA GLU A 148 -2.55 8.66 16.17
C GLU A 148 -3.48 7.98 17.17
N LYS A 149 -4.67 7.54 16.75
CA LYS A 149 -5.59 6.81 17.62
C LYS A 149 -5.09 5.40 17.95
N LEU A 150 -4.53 4.71 16.97
CA LEU A 150 -3.94 3.38 17.17
C LEU A 150 -2.72 3.46 18.10
N ALA A 151 -1.85 4.46 17.92
CA ALA A 151 -0.67 4.66 18.77
C ALA A 151 -1.01 4.94 20.25
N LYS A 152 -2.23 5.36 20.57
CA LYS A 152 -2.70 5.49 21.97
C LYS A 152 -3.02 4.14 22.64
N ARG A 153 -3.14 3.07 21.87
CA ARG A 153 -3.37 1.72 22.39
C ARG A 153 -2.03 1.05 22.71
N PRO A 154 -1.80 0.57 23.93
CA PRO A 154 -0.51 -0.02 24.31
C PRO A 154 -0.06 -1.16 23.38
N LEU A 155 -1.02 -2.02 22.98
CA LEU A 155 -0.74 -3.13 22.07
C LEU A 155 -0.24 -2.64 20.69
N CYS A 156 -0.88 -1.62 20.10
CA CYS A 156 -0.44 -1.06 18.81
C CYS A 156 0.88 -0.29 18.95
N LEU A 157 1.09 0.40 20.09
CA LEU A 157 2.33 1.12 20.35
C LEU A 157 3.54 0.18 20.46
N SER A 158 3.34 -1.07 20.90
CA SER A 158 4.43 -2.06 20.97
C SER A 158 4.92 -2.51 19.60
N VAL A 159 4.15 -2.28 18.53
CA VAL A 159 4.55 -2.55 17.12
C VAL A 159 5.68 -1.59 16.68
N ASP A 160 5.57 -0.32 17.01
CA ASP A 160 6.61 0.69 16.75
C ASP A 160 6.60 1.73 17.87
N LYS A 161 7.58 1.65 18.78
CA LYS A 161 7.69 2.54 19.94
C LYS A 161 8.04 3.98 19.56
N GLU A 162 8.63 4.20 18.39
CA GLU A 162 9.03 5.53 17.91
C GLU A 162 7.90 6.27 17.19
N ILE A 163 6.81 5.56 16.87
CA ILE A 163 5.71 6.10 16.05
C ILE A 163 5.09 7.37 16.65
N THR A 164 5.02 7.49 17.97
CA THR A 164 4.48 8.68 18.65
C THR A 164 5.31 9.94 18.36
N GLY A 165 6.64 9.82 18.35
CA GLY A 165 7.56 10.90 17.99
C GLY A 165 7.40 11.29 16.51
N VAL A 166 7.31 10.30 15.62
CA VAL A 166 7.10 10.52 14.18
C VAL A 166 5.77 11.22 13.90
N LEU A 167 4.70 10.80 14.57
CA LEU A 167 3.38 11.44 14.46
C LEU A 167 3.40 12.87 14.98
N ALA A 168 4.09 13.14 16.10
CA ALA A 168 4.26 14.49 16.65
C ALA A 168 4.97 15.42 15.65
N ASP A 169 6.01 14.94 14.98
CA ASP A 169 6.75 15.67 13.94
C ASP A 169 5.91 15.95 12.69
N LEU A 170 4.91 15.12 12.42
CA LEU A 170 3.98 15.28 11.30
C LEU A 170 2.73 16.11 11.64
N MET A 171 2.50 16.43 12.92
CA MET A 171 1.36 17.26 13.34
C MET A 171 1.31 18.65 12.71
N PRO A 172 2.44 19.41 12.60
CA PRO A 172 2.43 20.70 11.90
C PRO A 172 2.05 20.55 10.41
N LEU A 173 2.50 19.47 9.77
CA LEU A 173 2.12 19.14 8.39
C LEU A 173 0.62 18.90 8.28
N ARG A 174 0.06 18.06 9.15
CA ARG A 174 -1.37 17.75 9.19
C ARG A 174 -2.22 19.01 9.34
N LYS A 175 -1.88 19.91 10.28
CA LYS A 175 -2.60 21.19 10.48
C LYS A 175 -2.55 22.06 9.23
N ARG A 176 -1.41 22.16 8.56
CA ARG A 176 -1.25 22.93 7.33
C ARG A 176 -1.96 22.30 6.13
N LEU A 177 -1.94 20.99 6.00
CA LEU A 177 -2.68 20.27 4.94
C LEU A 177 -4.19 20.26 5.19
N ALA A 178 -4.66 20.25 6.42
CA ALA A 178 -6.09 20.28 6.75
C ALA A 178 -6.79 21.56 6.30
N SER A 179 -6.05 22.66 6.11
CA SER A 179 -6.59 23.90 5.54
C SER A 179 -6.82 23.83 4.02
N PHE A 180 -6.31 22.79 3.35
CA PHE A 180 -6.57 22.57 1.93
C PHE A 180 -7.93 21.91 1.74
N ARG A 181 -8.92 22.67 1.31
CA ARG A 181 -10.19 22.14 0.83
C ARG A 181 -9.97 21.57 -0.58
N LEU A 182 -9.59 20.32 -0.65
CA LEU A 182 -9.46 19.58 -1.90
C LEU A 182 -10.81 18.95 -2.21
N GLY A 183 -11.43 19.36 -3.31
CA GLY A 183 -12.55 18.72 -3.99
C GLY A 183 -13.76 18.32 -3.11
N ILE A 184 -14.87 19.00 -3.27
CA ILE A 184 -16.15 18.58 -2.69
C ILE A 184 -16.67 17.43 -3.55
N ARG A 185 -16.86 16.23 -2.98
CA ARG A 185 -17.70 15.20 -3.60
C ARG A 185 -19.14 15.65 -3.55
N LEU A 186 -19.80 15.66 -4.69
CA LEU A 186 -21.10 16.28 -4.89
C LEU A 186 -22.13 15.18 -5.10
N GLU A 187 -23.11 15.12 -4.22
CA GLU A 187 -24.22 14.16 -4.28
C GLU A 187 -25.59 14.82 -4.51
N SER A 188 -25.64 16.12 -4.84
CA SER A 188 -26.90 16.84 -5.08
C SER A 188 -26.81 17.86 -6.22
N ASP A 189 -27.95 18.22 -6.83
CA ASP A 189 -28.03 19.17 -7.93
C ASP A 189 -27.52 20.58 -7.57
N ILE A 190 -27.73 21.03 -6.34
CA ILE A 190 -27.16 22.29 -5.81
C ILE A 190 -25.64 22.23 -5.80
N ALA A 191 -25.10 21.06 -5.55
CA ALA A 191 -23.68 20.78 -5.57
C ALA A 191 -23.08 20.86 -6.98
N PHE A 192 -23.82 20.56 -8.04
CA PHE A 192 -23.37 20.73 -9.42
C PHE A 192 -23.14 22.21 -9.76
N LEU A 193 -24.06 23.09 -9.40
CA LEU A 193 -23.89 24.55 -9.56
C LEU A 193 -22.70 25.07 -8.75
N ALA A 194 -22.56 24.64 -7.49
CA ALA A 194 -21.43 25.01 -6.64
C ALA A 194 -20.10 24.51 -7.23
N TYR A 195 -20.07 23.31 -7.80
CA TYR A 195 -18.92 22.77 -8.53
C TYR A 195 -18.55 23.66 -9.72
N PHE A 196 -19.53 23.99 -10.56
CA PHE A 196 -19.29 24.81 -11.74
C PHE A 196 -18.70 26.19 -11.36
N PHE A 197 -19.23 26.84 -10.31
CA PHE A 197 -18.65 28.09 -9.80
C PHE A 197 -17.24 27.88 -9.22
N THR A 198 -17.04 26.81 -8.49
CA THR A 198 -15.72 26.50 -7.92
C THR A 198 -14.69 26.22 -9.03
N GLU A 199 -15.09 25.50 -10.08
CA GLU A 199 -14.25 25.22 -11.24
C GLU A 199 -13.89 26.49 -12.01
N LEU A 200 -14.86 27.40 -12.21
CA LEU A 200 -14.60 28.73 -12.78
C LEU A 200 -13.59 29.52 -11.93
N LEU A 201 -13.77 29.58 -10.61
CA LEU A 201 -12.84 30.26 -9.72
C LEU A 201 -11.44 29.60 -9.74
N ASN A 202 -11.37 28.29 -9.78
CA ASN A 202 -10.10 27.56 -9.90
C ASN A 202 -9.39 27.88 -11.21
N MET A 203 -10.13 27.99 -12.31
CA MET A 203 -9.62 28.34 -13.62
C MET A 203 -9.11 29.79 -13.68
N PHE A 204 -9.85 30.74 -13.10
CA PHE A 204 -9.45 32.15 -13.06
C PHE A 204 -8.26 32.39 -12.13
N PHE A 205 -8.25 31.80 -10.93
CA PHE A 205 -7.30 32.11 -9.87
C PHE A 205 -6.24 31.03 -9.66
N LEU A 206 -6.21 29.96 -10.45
CA LEU A 206 -5.27 28.83 -10.33
C LEU A 206 -5.19 28.25 -8.89
N GLN A 207 -6.28 28.33 -8.12
CA GLN A 207 -6.29 27.96 -6.69
C GLN A 207 -5.90 26.52 -6.47
N GLU A 208 -6.38 25.61 -7.33
CA GLU A 208 -6.06 24.20 -7.26
C GLU A 208 -4.58 23.94 -7.53
N ALA A 209 -4.00 24.53 -8.60
CA ALA A 209 -2.60 24.37 -8.95
C ALA A 209 -1.65 24.95 -7.89
N ILE A 210 -2.02 26.10 -7.28
CA ILE A 210 -1.27 26.75 -6.21
C ILE A 210 -1.33 25.90 -4.94
N SER A 211 -2.53 25.42 -4.55
CA SER A 211 -2.77 24.62 -3.37
C SER A 211 -1.99 23.31 -3.45
N THR A 212 -2.09 22.59 -4.56
CA THR A 212 -1.40 21.31 -4.78
C THR A 212 0.11 21.50 -4.77
N SER A 213 0.63 22.51 -5.47
CA SER A 213 2.07 22.82 -5.43
C SER A 213 2.57 23.10 -4.01
N ARG A 214 1.77 23.81 -3.21
CA ARG A 214 2.08 24.08 -1.80
C ARG A 214 2.05 22.80 -0.96
N ALA A 215 1.08 21.88 -1.19
CA ALA A 215 1.03 20.59 -0.51
C ALA A 215 2.29 19.77 -0.77
N PHE A 216 2.76 19.71 -2.02
CA PHE A 216 4.01 19.04 -2.36
C PHE A 216 5.23 19.62 -1.64
N PHE A 217 5.36 20.94 -1.56
CA PHE A 217 6.44 21.55 -0.80
C PHE A 217 6.40 21.17 0.69
N LEU A 218 5.21 21.04 1.26
CA LEU A 218 5.06 20.63 2.65
C LEU A 218 5.39 19.15 2.89
N LEU A 219 5.17 18.30 1.88
CA LEU A 219 5.49 16.87 1.90
C LEU A 219 6.98 16.59 1.66
N GLN A 220 7.66 17.49 0.93
CA GLN A 220 9.06 17.33 0.59
C GLN A 220 9.95 17.15 1.82
N GLY A 221 10.80 16.12 1.81
CA GLY A 221 11.67 15.76 2.92
C GLY A 221 10.98 15.02 4.08
N LYS A 222 9.68 14.75 3.97
CA LYS A 222 8.92 14.01 5.00
C LYS A 222 8.49 12.62 4.57
N GLN A 223 8.87 12.19 3.36
CA GLN A 223 8.47 10.91 2.78
C GLN A 223 8.80 9.73 3.69
N ARG A 224 10.02 9.68 4.25
CA ARG A 224 10.44 8.60 5.18
C ARG A 224 9.55 8.51 6.41
N LYS A 225 9.15 9.65 6.99
CA LYS A 225 8.26 9.67 8.17
C LYS A 225 6.85 9.23 7.80
N ILE A 226 6.36 9.63 6.63
CA ILE A 226 5.05 9.22 6.10
C ILE A 226 5.08 7.72 5.81
N GLU A 227 6.16 7.20 5.21
CA GLU A 227 6.36 5.78 4.97
C GLU A 227 6.37 4.97 6.29
N GLN A 228 7.02 5.46 7.33
CA GLN A 228 7.01 4.81 8.64
C GLN A 228 5.59 4.73 9.21
N VAL A 229 4.79 5.79 9.10
CA VAL A 229 3.38 5.77 9.51
C VAL A 229 2.56 4.80 8.65
N PHE A 230 2.80 4.76 7.34
CA PHE A 230 2.14 3.83 6.42
C PHE A 230 2.45 2.37 6.79
N ARG A 231 3.73 2.07 7.06
CA ARG A 231 4.18 0.73 7.48
C ARG A 231 3.61 0.35 8.85
N PHE A 232 3.63 1.27 9.81
CA PHE A 232 3.02 1.04 11.12
C PHE A 232 1.54 0.67 11.00
N PHE A 233 0.77 1.47 10.26
CA PHE A 233 -0.65 1.23 10.06
C PHE A 233 -0.92 -0.08 9.31
N GLY A 234 -0.17 -0.33 8.24
CA GLY A 234 -0.25 -1.56 7.45
C GLY A 234 0.10 -2.80 8.28
N LEU A 235 1.16 -2.74 9.09
CA LEU A 235 1.58 -3.85 9.93
C LEU A 235 0.53 -4.18 11.01
N VAL A 236 -0.07 -3.18 11.65
CA VAL A 236 -1.16 -3.40 12.62
C VAL A 236 -2.34 -4.12 11.95
N ASP A 237 -2.71 -3.72 10.73
CA ASP A 237 -3.82 -4.36 9.99
C ASP A 237 -3.45 -5.79 9.57
N VAL A 238 -2.22 -6.00 9.11
CA VAL A 238 -1.72 -7.34 8.75
C VAL A 238 -1.66 -8.27 9.96
N LEU A 239 -1.27 -7.79 11.14
CA LEU A 239 -1.31 -8.59 12.37
C LEU A 239 -2.75 -9.02 12.71
N CYS A 240 -3.73 -8.14 12.56
CA CYS A 240 -5.14 -8.52 12.69
C CYS A 240 -5.56 -9.56 11.62
N SER A 241 -5.12 -9.38 10.38
CA SER A 241 -5.40 -10.29 9.26
C SER A 241 -4.81 -11.67 9.50
N VAL A 242 -3.54 -11.77 9.87
CA VAL A 242 -2.85 -13.04 10.14
C VAL A 242 -3.46 -13.77 11.34
N SER A 243 -3.87 -13.04 12.39
CA SER A 243 -4.60 -13.64 13.52
C SER A 243 -5.88 -14.33 13.05
N MET A 244 -6.71 -13.66 12.22
CA MET A 244 -7.94 -14.25 11.67
C MET A 244 -7.66 -15.37 10.66
N PHE A 245 -6.64 -15.21 9.85
CA PHE A 245 -6.20 -16.24 8.90
C PHE A 245 -5.83 -17.53 9.63
N ARG A 246 -5.02 -17.45 10.71
CA ARG A 246 -4.66 -18.62 11.52
C ARG A 246 -5.86 -19.30 12.14
N GLU A 247 -6.86 -18.55 12.57
CA GLU A 247 -8.13 -19.08 13.11
C GLU A 247 -8.95 -19.81 12.04
N SER A 248 -8.83 -19.43 10.77
CA SER A 248 -9.54 -20.07 9.65
C SER A 248 -8.88 -21.37 9.17
N LEU A 249 -7.62 -21.63 9.55
CA LEU A 249 -6.87 -22.83 9.14
C LEU A 249 -7.29 -24.05 9.99
N PRO A 250 -7.32 -25.26 9.41
CA PRO A 250 -7.57 -26.50 10.16
C PRO A 250 -6.56 -26.70 11.29
N TYR A 251 -5.31 -26.42 11.03
CA TYR A 251 -4.19 -26.32 11.98
C TYR A 251 -3.04 -25.55 11.34
N HIS A 252 -2.22 -24.98 12.18
CA HIS A 252 -0.99 -24.29 11.78
C HIS A 252 0.11 -24.49 12.81
N SER A 253 1.34 -24.23 12.44
CA SER A 253 2.47 -24.17 13.36
C SER A 253 3.35 -22.97 13.05
N LEU A 254 4.20 -22.61 14.00
CA LEU A 254 5.24 -21.62 13.78
C LEU A 254 6.44 -22.26 13.07
N PRO A 255 7.15 -21.52 12.20
CA PRO A 255 8.32 -22.04 11.52
C PRO A 255 9.48 -22.31 12.49
N GLY A 256 10.04 -23.51 12.44
CA GLY A 256 11.26 -23.89 13.12
C GLY A 256 12.47 -23.64 12.22
N ARG A 257 13.36 -22.70 12.58
CA ARG A 257 14.61 -22.49 11.86
C ARG A 257 15.69 -23.43 12.40
N CYS A 258 16.31 -24.17 11.52
CA CYS A 258 17.44 -25.07 11.81
C CYS A 258 18.75 -24.41 11.38
N ARG A 259 19.88 -24.95 11.91
CA ARG A 259 21.21 -24.55 11.45
C ARG A 259 21.48 -25.10 10.04
N GLU A 260 22.36 -24.43 9.32
CA GLU A 260 22.81 -24.89 8.01
C GLU A 260 23.43 -26.33 8.16
N GLY A 261 22.98 -27.29 7.31
CA GLY A 261 23.35 -28.69 7.39
C GLY A 261 22.42 -29.58 8.22
N GLU A 262 21.46 -29.02 8.96
CA GLU A 262 20.40 -29.80 9.61
C GLU A 262 19.32 -30.21 8.61
N SER A 263 18.58 -31.28 8.93
CA SER A 263 17.59 -31.86 8.04
C SER A 263 16.34 -30.93 7.93
N PHE A 264 15.86 -30.77 6.70
CA PHE A 264 14.51 -30.22 6.46
C PHE A 264 13.48 -31.26 6.93
N HIS A 265 12.58 -30.85 7.79
CA HIS A 265 11.54 -31.74 8.35
C HIS A 265 10.15 -31.05 8.29
N VAL A 266 9.21 -31.79 7.77
CA VAL A 266 7.80 -31.38 7.67
C VAL A 266 6.93 -32.53 8.14
N ALA A 267 6.01 -32.24 9.07
CA ALA A 267 5.00 -33.19 9.55
C ALA A 267 3.60 -32.69 9.19
N ASP A 268 2.81 -33.56 8.57
CA ASP A 268 1.41 -33.33 8.20
C ASP A 268 1.19 -32.01 7.43
N ILE A 269 1.96 -31.78 6.38
CA ILE A 269 1.78 -30.63 5.52
C ILE A 269 0.56 -30.80 4.62
N TYR A 270 -0.22 -29.75 4.47
CA TYR A 270 -1.37 -29.70 3.57
C TYR A 270 -1.32 -28.41 2.71
N HIS A 271 -2.08 -28.40 1.63
CA HIS A 271 -2.23 -27.23 0.79
C HIS A 271 -3.40 -26.38 1.28
N PRO A 272 -3.21 -25.10 1.67
CA PRO A 272 -4.26 -24.29 2.31
C PRO A 272 -5.49 -24.03 1.41
N LEU A 273 -5.32 -24.13 0.09
CA LEU A 273 -6.40 -23.88 -0.89
C LEU A 273 -7.12 -25.18 -1.33
N ILE A 274 -6.77 -26.35 -0.79
CA ILE A 274 -7.41 -27.62 -1.14
C ILE A 274 -8.23 -28.09 0.06
N GLY A 275 -9.56 -28.06 -0.04
CA GLY A 275 -10.48 -28.33 1.07
C GLY A 275 -10.38 -29.72 1.70
N HIS A 276 -9.99 -30.76 0.94
CA HIS A 276 -9.78 -32.13 1.41
C HIS A 276 -8.38 -32.62 1.06
N CYS A 277 -7.36 -31.82 1.43
CA CYS A 277 -5.99 -32.14 1.18
C CYS A 277 -5.52 -33.29 2.08
N VAL A 278 -4.93 -34.34 1.48
CA VAL A 278 -4.25 -35.39 2.24
C VAL A 278 -2.93 -34.81 2.74
N SER A 279 -2.72 -34.85 4.05
CA SER A 279 -1.49 -34.37 4.67
C SER A 279 -0.34 -35.35 4.42
N ASN A 280 0.87 -34.83 4.33
CA ASN A 280 2.07 -35.59 4.07
C ASN A 280 3.19 -35.22 5.04
N THR A 281 4.06 -36.21 5.35
CA THR A 281 5.22 -36.02 6.23
C THR A 281 6.50 -36.41 5.45
N VAL A 282 7.54 -35.55 5.51
CA VAL A 282 8.81 -35.79 4.85
C VAL A 282 9.98 -35.25 5.68
N THR A 283 11.10 -35.97 5.64
CA THR A 283 12.36 -35.51 6.21
C THR A 283 13.46 -35.65 5.15
N LEU A 284 14.17 -34.56 4.89
CA LEU A 284 15.26 -34.51 3.91
C LEU A 284 16.58 -34.24 4.60
N HIS A 285 17.57 -35.12 4.39
CA HIS A 285 18.89 -35.01 5.02
C HIS A 285 19.94 -34.49 4.03
N GLY A 286 19.73 -33.28 3.49
CA GLY A 286 20.69 -32.64 2.57
C GLY A 286 20.85 -33.34 1.22
N LYS A 287 19.89 -34.19 0.81
CA LYS A 287 19.89 -34.93 -0.45
C LYS A 287 18.72 -34.52 -1.35
N SER A 288 18.90 -34.63 -2.65
CA SER A 288 17.79 -34.49 -3.62
C SER A 288 16.79 -35.63 -3.44
N VAL A 289 15.51 -35.33 -3.69
CA VAL A 289 14.42 -36.30 -3.58
C VAL A 289 13.70 -36.38 -4.92
N LEU A 290 13.52 -37.61 -5.37
CA LEU A 290 12.72 -37.94 -6.54
C LEU A 290 11.34 -38.39 -6.07
N ILE A 291 10.29 -37.64 -6.50
CA ILE A 291 8.89 -37.98 -6.21
C ILE A 291 8.31 -38.69 -7.43
N THR A 292 7.89 -39.92 -7.26
CA THR A 292 7.26 -40.74 -8.31
C THR A 292 5.84 -41.13 -7.93
N GLY A 293 5.03 -41.47 -8.90
CA GLY A 293 3.66 -41.94 -8.70
C GLY A 293 2.84 -41.81 -9.97
N SER A 294 1.64 -42.35 -9.98
CA SER A 294 0.69 -42.25 -11.09
C SER A 294 0.25 -40.81 -11.36
N ASN A 295 -0.30 -40.52 -12.54
CA ASN A 295 -0.93 -39.26 -12.81
C ASN A 295 -2.10 -39.02 -11.84
N MET A 296 -2.33 -37.79 -11.43
CA MET A 296 -3.34 -37.39 -10.42
C MET A 296 -3.09 -37.90 -8.98
N SER A 297 -1.93 -38.49 -8.68
CA SER A 297 -1.57 -38.95 -7.31
C SER A 297 -1.22 -37.84 -6.32
N GLY A 298 -1.28 -36.55 -6.75
CA GLY A 298 -1.02 -35.39 -5.88
C GLY A 298 0.45 -34.96 -5.80
N LYS A 299 1.36 -35.49 -6.65
CA LYS A 299 2.81 -35.13 -6.67
C LYS A 299 3.04 -33.61 -6.74
N THR A 300 2.41 -32.97 -7.72
CA THR A 300 2.53 -31.51 -7.94
C THR A 300 1.91 -30.71 -6.79
N SER A 301 0.79 -31.17 -6.26
CA SER A 301 0.14 -30.52 -5.10
C SER A 301 1.01 -30.59 -3.86
N PHE A 302 1.70 -31.70 -3.63
CA PHE A 302 2.64 -31.87 -2.51
C PHE A 302 3.84 -30.92 -2.62
N ILE A 303 4.49 -30.85 -3.80
CA ILE A 303 5.62 -29.93 -4.02
C ILE A 303 5.18 -28.48 -3.85
N ARG A 304 4.01 -28.12 -4.40
CA ARG A 304 3.43 -26.78 -4.22
C ARG A 304 3.12 -26.48 -2.75
N SER A 305 2.63 -27.45 -1.98
CA SER A 305 2.37 -27.27 -0.54
C SER A 305 3.65 -26.90 0.21
N ILE A 306 4.78 -27.53 -0.10
CA ILE A 306 6.09 -27.18 0.50
C ILE A 306 6.48 -25.75 0.15
N GLY A 307 6.41 -25.37 -1.13
CA GLY A 307 6.77 -24.04 -1.59
C GLY A 307 5.89 -22.94 -0.98
N VAL A 308 4.57 -23.12 -0.99
CA VAL A 308 3.61 -22.19 -0.40
C VAL A 308 3.79 -22.08 1.11
N CYS A 309 4.02 -23.20 1.80
CA CYS A 309 4.29 -23.23 3.23
C CYS A 309 5.59 -22.49 3.59
N GLN A 310 6.67 -22.68 2.80
CA GLN A 310 7.92 -21.95 2.98
C GLN A 310 7.73 -20.42 2.85
N LEU A 311 7.02 -19.99 1.81
CA LEU A 311 6.72 -18.57 1.61
C LEU A 311 5.88 -17.99 2.75
N ALA A 312 4.85 -18.71 3.20
CA ALA A 312 4.04 -18.29 4.34
C ALA A 312 4.82 -18.30 5.67
N ALA A 313 5.73 -19.26 5.84
CA ALA A 313 6.64 -19.30 6.99
C ALA A 313 7.52 -18.06 7.07
N GLU A 314 8.07 -17.63 5.94
CA GLU A 314 8.93 -16.45 5.88
C GLU A 314 8.15 -15.13 5.94
N ALA A 315 7.03 -15.03 5.23
CA ALA A 315 6.24 -13.81 5.14
C ALA A 315 5.30 -13.60 6.33
N LEU A 316 4.55 -14.64 6.72
CA LEU A 316 3.47 -14.56 7.71
C LEU A 316 3.80 -15.23 9.05
N ASN A 317 5.02 -15.77 9.21
CA ASN A 317 5.40 -16.59 10.36
C ASN A 317 4.41 -17.73 10.65
N THR A 318 3.85 -18.34 9.59
CA THR A 318 2.77 -19.32 9.68
C THR A 318 3.02 -20.47 8.72
N CYS A 319 2.93 -21.71 9.21
CA CYS A 319 3.14 -22.92 8.44
C CYS A 319 1.86 -23.73 8.35
N PHE A 320 1.54 -24.26 7.17
CA PHE A 320 0.40 -25.14 6.90
C PHE A 320 0.76 -26.61 7.19
N ALA A 321 1.29 -26.84 8.38
CA ALA A 321 1.78 -28.15 8.85
C ALA A 321 1.70 -28.22 10.38
N ARG A 322 1.76 -29.43 10.96
CA ARG A 322 1.90 -29.60 12.41
C ARG A 322 3.32 -29.27 12.88
N SER A 323 4.31 -29.47 12.02
CA SER A 323 5.68 -29.04 12.25
C SER A 323 6.35 -28.74 10.91
N PHE A 324 7.05 -27.62 10.83
CA PHE A 324 7.81 -27.22 9.65
C PHE A 324 9.15 -26.65 10.09
N ARG A 325 10.21 -27.40 9.84
CA ARG A 325 11.59 -27.05 10.21
C ARG A 325 12.47 -27.00 8.96
N TYR A 326 13.12 -25.89 8.74
CA TYR A 326 13.92 -25.64 7.54
C TYR A 326 15.22 -24.89 7.85
N PRO A 327 16.29 -25.10 7.06
CA PRO A 327 17.55 -24.37 7.21
C PRO A 327 17.35 -22.86 6.97
N SER A 328 17.97 -22.03 7.80
CA SER A 328 17.99 -20.58 7.59
C SER A 328 18.75 -20.24 6.31
N GLY A 329 18.26 -19.21 5.57
CA GLY A 329 18.88 -18.75 4.32
C GLY A 329 18.52 -19.56 3.07
N MET A 330 17.60 -20.52 3.16
CA MET A 330 17.09 -21.24 1.99
C MET A 330 16.42 -20.29 1.00
N ARG A 331 16.74 -20.44 -0.29
CA ARG A 331 16.05 -19.77 -1.39
C ARG A 331 15.12 -20.76 -2.08
N LEU A 332 13.89 -20.32 -2.33
CA LEU A 332 12.92 -21.09 -3.08
C LEU A 332 13.04 -20.76 -4.57
N ALA A 333 13.29 -21.76 -5.38
CA ALA A 333 13.17 -21.70 -6.84
C ALA A 333 12.19 -22.77 -7.31
N SER A 334 11.37 -22.47 -8.31
CA SER A 334 10.34 -23.39 -8.80
C SER A 334 10.26 -23.36 -10.32
N ALA A 335 10.28 -24.53 -10.92
CA ALA A 335 10.10 -24.78 -12.36
C ALA A 335 8.80 -25.55 -12.65
N ILE A 336 7.71 -25.28 -11.92
CA ILE A 336 6.41 -25.93 -12.09
C ILE A 336 5.56 -25.10 -13.06
N HIS A 337 5.03 -25.72 -14.12
CA HIS A 337 4.27 -25.02 -15.18
C HIS A 337 5.06 -23.94 -15.93
N MET A 338 6.12 -24.35 -16.58
CA MET A 338 6.69 -23.55 -17.65
C MET A 338 5.86 -23.79 -18.91
N GLU A 339 5.32 -22.72 -19.51
CA GLU A 339 4.65 -22.76 -20.81
C GLU A 339 5.70 -22.58 -21.92
N ASP A 340 5.53 -23.26 -23.05
CA ASP A 340 6.35 -22.98 -24.23
C ASP A 340 6.09 -21.54 -24.69
N SER A 341 7.10 -20.70 -24.64
CA SER A 341 7.02 -19.34 -25.17
C SER A 341 7.28 -19.38 -26.69
N LEU A 342 6.22 -19.50 -27.45
CA LEU A 342 6.27 -19.45 -28.92
C LEU A 342 6.82 -18.10 -29.43
N LEU A 343 6.63 -17.02 -28.63
CA LEU A 343 7.12 -15.68 -28.98
C LEU A 343 8.63 -15.52 -28.76
N GLU A 344 9.21 -16.23 -27.81
CA GLU A 344 10.66 -16.18 -27.52
C GLU A 344 11.44 -17.29 -28.18
N GLY A 345 10.78 -18.23 -28.88
CA GLY A 345 11.41 -19.38 -29.55
C GLY A 345 12.12 -20.35 -28.60
N LYS A 346 11.79 -20.31 -27.30
CA LYS A 346 12.39 -21.18 -26.28
C LYS A 346 11.48 -22.36 -25.99
N SER A 347 12.04 -23.56 -26.07
CA SER A 347 11.33 -24.77 -25.69
C SER A 347 11.26 -24.90 -24.17
N PHE A 348 10.27 -25.65 -23.67
CA PHE A 348 10.09 -26.01 -22.25
C PHE A 348 11.39 -26.47 -21.58
N PHE A 349 12.13 -27.36 -22.26
CA PHE A 349 13.43 -27.91 -21.77
C PHE A 349 14.49 -26.81 -21.60
N LEU A 350 14.57 -25.86 -22.52
CA LEU A 350 15.56 -24.77 -22.44
C LEU A 350 15.25 -23.83 -21.28
N GLN A 351 13.99 -23.55 -21.00
CA GLN A 351 13.56 -22.73 -19.86
C GLN A 351 13.84 -23.43 -18.53
N GLU A 352 13.61 -24.75 -18.46
CA GLU A 352 13.88 -25.54 -17.25
C GLU A 352 15.37 -25.56 -16.88
N VAL A 353 16.25 -25.60 -17.88
CA VAL A 353 17.72 -25.58 -17.67
C VAL A 353 18.23 -24.19 -17.26
N GLN A 354 17.53 -23.11 -17.63
CA GLN A 354 17.94 -21.73 -17.32
C GLN A 354 17.41 -21.24 -15.96
N THR A 355 16.50 -21.97 -15.30
CA THR A 355 15.94 -21.67 -13.98
C THR A 355 16.78 -22.27 -12.87
#